data_31bf75bc12d08c37234b635748c33e6b
#
_entry.id   31bf75bc12d08c37234b635748c33e6b
#
_cell.length_a   1.000
_cell.length_b   1.000
_cell.length_c   1.000
_cell.angle_alpha   90.00
_cell.angle_beta   90.00
_cell.angle_gamma   90.00
#
_symmetry.space_group_name_H-M   'P 1'
#
loop_
_entity.id
_entity.type
_entity.pdbx_description
1 polymer ?
#
loop_
_entity_poly.entity_id
_entity_poly.type
_entity_poly.pdbx_seq_one_letter_code
_entity_poly.pdbx_strand_id
1 'polypeptide(L)'
;MSKKFRGGLIGCGAIGKTFSDAIAQDDRMDLVAFCSRTKDKADSFSETYGGEYSTSDASDILHDTSIDAVYITTWHDSHADLCIRAAETGKHIMVEKPLALTVEECRAIGQAVSRTGVKLMVAFKMRYYDMVLKAKELIPDPILVTMQMMDNRWPDDLWASDPVTGGGNVLSQGCHSCDILRFVAGSDPVEVYAAGANFYTSTGVVDNMCATFRFENGTAGSWVQGDANCPPLTSKFFMQMFAENRSLTLSQRLCSLTYNEAGKEPRTFEGTETGFVEENRAFVDCLVRDENPSIDHVDGLMATLMVLQAFNSLKSGKPEPVAAILKD
;
A
#
# COMPACT_ATOMS: atom_id res chain seq x y z
N MET A 1 1.73 20.02 27.51
CA MET A 1 2.41 19.00 26.69
C MET A 1 1.33 18.29 25.87
N SER A 2 1.52 18.13 24.58
CA SER A 2 0.59 17.34 23.76
C SER A 2 0.56 15.89 24.28
N LYS A 3 -0.59 15.20 24.18
CA LYS A 3 -0.69 13.78 24.52
C LYS A 3 0.32 13.01 23.65
N LYS A 4 1.14 12.17 24.26
CA LYS A 4 1.98 11.21 23.57
C LYS A 4 1.18 9.92 23.41
N PHE A 5 1.08 9.41 22.19
CA PHE A 5 0.36 8.17 21.89
C PHE A 5 1.24 6.96 22.19
N ARG A 6 0.62 5.87 22.58
CA ARG A 6 1.27 4.59 22.85
C ARG A 6 0.89 3.58 21.77
N GLY A 7 1.88 3.05 21.10
CA GLY A 7 1.73 2.12 20.00
C GLY A 7 2.16 0.69 20.33
N GLY A 8 1.49 -0.30 19.74
CA GLY A 8 1.94 -1.68 19.72
C GLY A 8 2.30 -2.11 18.29
N LEU A 9 3.45 -2.76 18.09
CA LEU A 9 3.85 -3.33 16.81
C LEU A 9 3.52 -4.83 16.77
N ILE A 10 2.72 -5.24 15.79
CA ILE A 10 2.39 -6.65 15.52
C ILE A 10 3.05 -7.04 14.20
N GLY A 11 4.14 -7.83 14.27
CA GLY A 11 4.93 -8.23 13.12
C GLY A 11 6.38 -7.73 13.14
N CYS A 12 7.28 -8.35 13.93
CA CYS A 12 8.70 -7.98 14.04
C CYS A 12 9.54 -8.57 12.90
N GLY A 13 9.19 -8.22 11.66
CA GLY A 13 9.91 -8.56 10.44
C GLY A 13 10.70 -7.36 9.87
N ALA A 14 11.19 -7.50 8.62
CA ALA A 14 11.93 -6.42 7.95
C ALA A 14 11.10 -5.12 7.82
N ILE A 15 9.82 -5.24 7.48
CA ILE A 15 8.92 -4.09 7.40
C ILE A 15 8.62 -3.53 8.78
N GLY A 16 8.40 -4.38 9.80
CA GLY A 16 8.24 -3.93 11.19
C GLY A 16 9.44 -3.11 11.66
N LYS A 17 10.67 -3.52 11.27
CA LYS A 17 11.88 -2.73 11.54
C LYS A 17 11.81 -1.35 10.87
N THR A 18 11.45 -1.30 9.59
CA THR A 18 11.34 -0.03 8.85
C THR A 18 10.31 0.91 9.49
N PHE A 19 9.17 0.37 9.94
CA PHE A 19 8.16 1.15 10.67
C PHE A 19 8.70 1.63 12.02
N SER A 20 9.34 0.76 12.79
CA SER A 20 9.93 1.15 14.08
C SER A 20 10.97 2.26 13.92
N ASP A 21 11.84 2.16 12.90
CA ASP A 21 12.83 3.19 12.58
C ASP A 21 12.17 4.54 12.17
N ALA A 22 11.03 4.48 11.47
CA ALA A 22 10.28 5.68 11.07
C ALA A 22 9.55 6.30 12.26
N ILE A 23 8.89 5.50 13.08
CA ILE A 23 8.15 5.94 14.28
C ILE A 23 9.10 6.56 15.31
N ALA A 24 10.30 6.00 15.48
CA ALA A 24 11.30 6.55 16.39
C ALA A 24 11.76 8.00 16.03
N GLN A 25 11.38 8.51 14.86
CA GLN A 25 11.63 9.88 14.44
C GLN A 25 10.47 10.85 14.78
N ASP A 26 9.40 10.36 15.43
CA ASP A 26 8.25 11.18 15.85
C ASP A 26 8.06 11.05 17.37
N ASP A 27 8.38 12.09 18.11
CA ASP A 27 8.32 12.14 19.58
C ASP A 27 6.89 12.09 20.14
N ARG A 28 5.87 12.11 19.29
CA ARG A 28 4.45 12.05 19.64
C ARG A 28 3.90 10.62 19.73
N MET A 29 4.68 9.60 19.28
CA MET A 29 4.32 8.19 19.34
C MET A 29 5.46 7.37 19.98
N ASP A 30 5.13 6.51 20.95
CA ASP A 30 6.04 5.52 21.50
C ASP A 30 5.58 4.11 21.16
N LEU A 31 6.47 3.28 20.62
CA LEU A 31 6.24 1.85 20.53
C LEU A 31 6.60 1.21 21.89
N VAL A 32 5.58 0.79 22.63
CA VAL A 32 5.72 0.25 23.98
C VAL A 32 5.57 -1.27 24.04
N ALA A 33 5.01 -1.89 23.01
CA ALA A 33 4.76 -3.33 22.97
C ALA A 33 5.09 -3.92 21.60
N PHE A 34 5.67 -5.11 21.59
CA PHE A 34 6.10 -5.79 20.36
C PHE A 34 5.59 -7.23 20.34
N CYS A 35 4.93 -7.62 19.24
CA CYS A 35 4.42 -8.97 19.04
C CYS A 35 5.03 -9.63 17.81
N SER A 36 5.47 -10.88 17.96
CA SER A 36 5.90 -11.72 16.84
C SER A 36 5.60 -13.18 17.15
N ARG A 37 5.24 -13.98 16.14
CA ARG A 37 5.10 -15.44 16.27
C ARG A 37 6.34 -16.10 16.90
N THR A 38 7.51 -15.51 16.70
CA THR A 38 8.76 -15.92 17.34
C THR A 38 9.06 -14.95 18.48
N LYS A 39 8.97 -15.42 19.73
CA LYS A 39 9.16 -14.59 20.94
C LYS A 39 10.50 -13.87 20.93
N ASP A 40 11.59 -14.56 20.57
CA ASP A 40 12.94 -13.97 20.52
C ASP A 40 13.02 -12.74 19.58
N LYS A 41 12.26 -12.74 18.48
CA LYS A 41 12.18 -11.55 17.59
C LYS A 41 11.46 -10.40 18.26
N ALA A 42 10.38 -10.67 18.98
CA ALA A 42 9.67 -9.63 19.73
C ALA A 42 10.54 -9.07 20.86
N ASP A 43 11.30 -9.92 21.55
CA ASP A 43 12.25 -9.52 22.59
C ASP A 43 13.33 -8.59 22.03
N SER A 44 13.97 -8.99 20.93
CA SER A 44 14.99 -8.18 20.25
C SER A 44 14.48 -6.81 19.81
N PHE A 45 13.23 -6.73 19.33
CA PHE A 45 12.61 -5.45 18.98
C PHE A 45 12.32 -4.60 20.21
N SER A 46 11.79 -5.20 21.28
CA SER A 46 11.54 -4.52 22.55
C SER A 46 12.83 -3.94 23.15
N GLU A 47 13.91 -4.72 23.15
CA GLU A 47 15.23 -4.23 23.58
C GLU A 47 15.77 -3.10 22.71
N THR A 48 15.61 -3.21 21.39
CA THR A 48 16.16 -2.23 20.42
C THR A 48 15.44 -0.90 20.49
N TYR A 49 14.10 -0.92 20.61
CA TYR A 49 13.26 0.28 20.52
C TYR A 49 12.71 0.75 21.88
N GLY A 50 13.14 0.14 22.99
CA GLY A 50 12.75 0.58 24.33
C GLY A 50 11.33 0.20 24.72
N GLY A 51 10.84 -0.97 24.27
CA GLY A 51 9.52 -1.49 24.62
C GLY A 51 9.40 -1.83 26.10
N GLU A 52 8.19 -1.68 26.62
CA GLU A 52 7.88 -2.08 28.01
C GLU A 52 7.68 -3.59 28.12
N TYR A 53 7.18 -4.22 27.06
CA TYR A 53 7.05 -5.68 26.98
C TYR A 53 7.04 -6.20 25.53
N SER A 54 7.21 -7.51 25.44
CA SER A 54 7.12 -8.27 24.19
C SER A 54 6.26 -9.52 24.40
N THR A 55 5.61 -9.99 23.35
CA THR A 55 4.71 -11.14 23.41
C THR A 55 4.74 -11.97 22.13
N SER A 56 4.24 -13.20 22.18
CA SER A 56 3.93 -14.01 21.00
C SER A 56 2.44 -14.09 20.68
N ASP A 57 1.59 -13.46 21.50
CA ASP A 57 0.13 -13.38 21.27
C ASP A 57 -0.29 -11.93 21.04
N ALA A 58 -0.83 -11.65 19.85
CA ALA A 58 -1.35 -10.32 19.51
C ALA A 58 -2.47 -9.87 20.46
N SER A 59 -3.21 -10.80 21.07
CA SER A 59 -4.27 -10.50 22.02
C SER A 59 -3.78 -9.69 23.21
N ASP A 60 -2.53 -9.90 23.67
CA ASP A 60 -1.96 -9.15 24.77
C ASP A 60 -1.87 -7.66 24.46
N ILE A 61 -1.48 -7.30 23.22
CA ILE A 61 -1.43 -5.91 22.74
C ILE A 61 -2.83 -5.36 22.50
N LEU A 62 -3.70 -6.16 21.86
CA LEU A 62 -5.04 -5.70 21.49
C LEU A 62 -5.93 -5.41 22.72
N HIS A 63 -5.76 -6.16 23.82
CA HIS A 63 -6.51 -5.94 25.06
C HIS A 63 -5.82 -5.01 26.07
N ASP A 64 -4.59 -4.58 25.81
CA ASP A 64 -3.91 -3.61 26.66
C ASP A 64 -4.55 -2.22 26.51
N THR A 65 -5.26 -1.78 27.54
CA THR A 65 -5.99 -0.50 27.56
C THR A 65 -5.05 0.71 27.57
N SER A 66 -3.77 0.52 27.81
CA SER A 66 -2.76 1.60 27.77
C SER A 66 -2.26 1.90 26.35
N ILE A 67 -2.56 1.04 25.37
CA ILE A 67 -2.18 1.20 23.96
C ILE A 67 -3.29 1.94 23.22
N ASP A 68 -2.94 3.02 22.53
CA ASP A 68 -3.86 3.84 21.72
C ASP A 68 -3.96 3.32 20.27
N ALA A 69 -2.85 2.84 19.69
CA ALA A 69 -2.79 2.43 18.29
C ALA A 69 -1.94 1.17 18.06
N VAL A 70 -2.24 0.45 17.00
CA VAL A 70 -1.44 -0.72 16.57
C VAL A 70 -0.91 -0.56 15.15
N TYR A 71 0.31 -1.04 14.96
CA TYR A 71 0.98 -1.13 13.65
C TYR A 71 1.03 -2.60 13.25
N ILE A 72 0.32 -2.96 12.18
CA ILE A 72 0.19 -4.34 11.69
C ILE A 72 1.10 -4.50 10.47
N THR A 73 2.21 -5.23 10.65
CA THR A 73 3.26 -5.46 9.64
C THR A 73 3.53 -6.95 9.46
N THR A 74 2.47 -7.74 9.55
CA THR A 74 2.47 -9.21 9.45
C THR A 74 2.38 -9.68 7.99
N TRP A 75 2.18 -10.96 7.77
CA TRP A 75 1.83 -11.51 6.47
C TRP A 75 0.38 -11.15 6.11
N HIS A 76 0.09 -11.12 4.80
CA HIS A 76 -1.15 -10.57 4.27
C HIS A 76 -2.41 -11.30 4.76
N ASP A 77 -2.34 -12.62 4.93
CA ASP A 77 -3.44 -13.47 5.39
C ASP A 77 -3.94 -13.15 6.81
N SER A 78 -3.12 -12.48 7.61
CA SER A 78 -3.50 -12.11 8.98
C SER A 78 -4.03 -10.68 9.12
N HIS A 79 -3.95 -9.85 8.08
CA HIS A 79 -4.34 -8.44 8.17
C HIS A 79 -5.82 -8.28 8.53
N ALA A 80 -6.70 -9.06 7.92
CA ALA A 80 -8.14 -8.93 8.14
C ALA A 80 -8.54 -9.23 9.59
N ASP A 81 -8.10 -10.37 10.15
CA ASP A 81 -8.38 -10.73 11.55
C ASP A 81 -7.83 -9.68 12.51
N LEU A 82 -6.56 -9.29 12.34
CA LEU A 82 -5.91 -8.34 13.23
C LEU A 82 -6.55 -6.94 13.16
N CYS A 83 -6.91 -6.45 11.98
CA CYS A 83 -7.56 -5.16 11.83
C CYS A 83 -8.96 -5.14 12.47
N ILE A 84 -9.75 -6.21 12.26
CA ILE A 84 -11.10 -6.31 12.85
C ILE A 84 -11.00 -6.34 14.36
N ARG A 85 -10.15 -7.20 14.92
CA ARG A 85 -9.96 -7.31 16.39
C ARG A 85 -9.40 -6.03 16.99
N ALA A 86 -8.47 -5.36 16.32
CA ALA A 86 -7.94 -4.07 16.74
C ALA A 86 -9.05 -3.01 16.79
N ALA A 87 -9.90 -2.94 15.75
CA ALA A 87 -11.03 -2.03 15.73
C ALA A 87 -12.02 -2.34 16.88
N GLU A 88 -12.35 -3.60 17.11
CA GLU A 88 -13.28 -4.04 18.17
C GLU A 88 -12.75 -3.75 19.58
N THR A 89 -11.45 -3.70 19.77
CA THR A 89 -10.81 -3.30 21.03
C THR A 89 -10.51 -1.81 21.13
N GLY A 90 -10.98 -1.02 20.15
CA GLY A 90 -10.88 0.45 20.15
C GLY A 90 -9.49 0.98 19.82
N LYS A 91 -8.63 0.18 19.18
CA LYS A 91 -7.29 0.60 18.76
C LYS A 91 -7.36 1.31 17.40
N HIS A 92 -6.68 2.44 17.25
CA HIS A 92 -6.38 3.01 15.94
C HIS A 92 -5.39 2.10 15.20
N ILE A 93 -5.42 2.09 13.87
CA ILE A 93 -4.74 1.07 13.08
C ILE A 93 -3.90 1.70 11.97
N MET A 94 -2.62 1.36 11.91
CA MET A 94 -1.78 1.47 10.74
C MET A 94 -1.49 0.06 10.23
N VAL A 95 -1.90 -0.27 9.01
CA VAL A 95 -1.74 -1.62 8.46
C VAL A 95 -0.94 -1.60 7.15
N GLU A 96 -0.01 -2.54 7.01
CA GLU A 96 0.68 -2.76 5.74
C GLU A 96 -0.28 -3.20 4.63
N LYS A 97 0.14 -2.93 3.43
CA LYS A 97 -0.59 -3.33 2.21
C LYS A 97 -0.25 -4.79 1.80
N PRO A 98 -1.12 -5.47 1.05
CA PRO A 98 -2.49 -5.09 0.75
C PRO A 98 -3.35 -5.04 2.02
N LEU A 99 -4.44 -4.30 2.02
CA LEU A 99 -5.34 -4.24 3.18
C LEU A 99 -5.80 -5.64 3.59
N ALA A 100 -6.18 -6.46 2.60
CA ALA A 100 -6.46 -7.89 2.73
C ALA A 100 -6.34 -8.58 1.36
N LEU A 101 -6.51 -9.90 1.33
CA LEU A 101 -6.35 -10.72 0.11
C LEU A 101 -7.66 -10.82 -0.70
N THR A 102 -8.80 -10.53 -0.10
CA THR A 102 -10.13 -10.62 -0.74
C THR A 102 -10.93 -9.33 -0.54
N VAL A 103 -11.93 -9.14 -1.41
CA VAL A 103 -12.88 -8.00 -1.30
C VAL A 103 -13.71 -8.11 -0.04
N GLU A 104 -14.14 -9.32 0.30
CA GLU A 104 -14.96 -9.64 1.48
C GLU A 104 -14.23 -9.28 2.76
N GLU A 105 -12.95 -9.62 2.88
CA GLU A 105 -12.11 -9.24 4.01
C GLU A 105 -11.93 -7.73 4.11
N CYS A 106 -11.64 -7.05 2.99
CA CYS A 106 -11.52 -5.59 2.97
C CYS A 106 -12.84 -4.92 3.43
N ARG A 107 -14.00 -5.43 2.98
CA ARG A 107 -15.31 -4.95 3.43
C ARG A 107 -15.54 -5.19 4.92
N ALA A 108 -15.16 -6.36 5.42
CA ALA A 108 -15.31 -6.69 6.85
C ALA A 108 -14.47 -5.74 7.73
N ILE A 109 -13.25 -5.42 7.31
CA ILE A 109 -12.41 -4.40 7.97
C ILE A 109 -13.12 -3.04 7.96
N GLY A 110 -13.59 -2.59 6.79
CA GLY A 110 -14.30 -1.30 6.66
C GLY A 110 -15.55 -1.22 7.55
N GLN A 111 -16.32 -2.30 7.65
CA GLN A 111 -17.49 -2.40 8.54
C GLN A 111 -17.08 -2.29 10.02
N ALA A 112 -16.00 -2.98 10.44
CA ALA A 112 -15.50 -2.91 11.80
C ALA A 112 -15.02 -1.49 12.16
N VAL A 113 -14.24 -0.87 11.29
CA VAL A 113 -13.75 0.52 11.44
C VAL A 113 -14.92 1.51 11.52
N SER A 114 -15.90 1.41 10.62
CA SER A 114 -17.07 2.29 10.59
C SER A 114 -17.95 2.13 11.85
N ARG A 115 -18.11 0.90 12.37
CA ARG A 115 -18.88 0.63 13.57
C ARG A 115 -18.23 1.16 14.83
N THR A 116 -16.91 1.10 14.93
CA THR A 116 -16.17 1.46 16.15
C THR A 116 -15.67 2.91 16.14
N GLY A 117 -15.59 3.55 14.97
CA GLY A 117 -15.10 4.90 14.82
C GLY A 117 -13.58 5.05 14.98
N VAL A 118 -12.84 3.94 15.02
CA VAL A 118 -11.36 4.00 15.05
C VAL A 118 -10.82 4.49 13.72
N LYS A 119 -9.63 5.06 13.73
CA LYS A 119 -8.93 5.49 12.53
C LYS A 119 -8.11 4.31 11.99
N LEU A 120 -8.26 4.03 10.69
CA LEU A 120 -7.44 3.05 10.00
C LEU A 120 -6.75 3.69 8.81
N MET A 121 -5.43 3.57 8.74
CA MET A 121 -4.61 3.99 7.61
C MET A 121 -3.91 2.78 6.99
N VAL A 122 -3.96 2.69 5.65
CA VAL A 122 -3.22 1.69 4.88
C VAL A 122 -1.88 2.27 4.41
N ALA A 123 -0.81 1.50 4.54
CA ALA A 123 0.56 1.94 4.26
C ALA A 123 0.87 2.01 2.76
N PHE A 124 0.28 2.96 2.06
CA PHE A 124 0.61 3.28 0.68
C PHE A 124 1.65 4.40 0.60
N LYS A 125 2.84 4.12 1.09
CA LYS A 125 3.96 5.07 1.22
C LYS A 125 4.27 5.88 -0.03
N MET A 126 4.01 5.33 -1.23
CA MET A 126 4.31 6.00 -2.49
C MET A 126 3.48 7.26 -2.71
N ARG A 127 2.31 7.39 -2.07
CA ARG A 127 1.53 8.64 -2.12
C ARG A 127 2.26 9.80 -1.43
N TYR A 128 3.25 9.51 -0.59
CA TYR A 128 4.07 10.49 0.12
C TYR A 128 5.43 10.76 -0.54
N TYR A 129 5.74 10.11 -1.67
CA TYR A 129 6.94 10.43 -2.43
C TYR A 129 6.83 11.84 -2.99
N ASP A 130 7.82 12.66 -2.73
CA ASP A 130 7.86 14.07 -3.13
C ASP A 130 7.68 14.27 -4.64
N MET A 131 8.29 13.41 -5.46
CA MET A 131 8.13 13.47 -6.92
C MET A 131 6.76 12.97 -7.41
N VAL A 132 6.09 12.08 -6.68
CA VAL A 132 4.71 11.68 -6.98
C VAL A 132 3.74 12.82 -6.67
N LEU A 133 3.91 13.50 -5.53
CA LEU A 133 3.15 14.69 -5.18
C LEU A 133 3.38 15.82 -6.19
N LYS A 134 4.65 16.02 -6.60
CA LYS A 134 5.03 16.99 -7.63
C LYS A 134 4.43 16.67 -8.99
N ALA A 135 4.37 15.40 -9.38
CA ALA A 135 3.73 14.97 -10.61
C ALA A 135 2.24 15.33 -10.64
N LYS A 136 1.54 15.08 -9.53
CA LYS A 136 0.11 15.41 -9.38
C LYS A 136 -0.13 16.93 -9.37
N GLU A 137 0.78 17.72 -8.81
CA GLU A 137 0.74 19.19 -8.88
C GLU A 137 0.89 19.70 -10.32
N LEU A 138 1.84 19.14 -11.08
CA LEU A 138 2.15 19.57 -12.44
C LEU A 138 1.11 19.15 -13.49
N ILE A 139 0.52 17.96 -13.30
CA ILE A 139 -0.54 17.40 -14.14
C ILE A 139 -1.68 16.89 -13.24
N PRO A 140 -2.55 17.78 -12.73
CA PRO A 140 -3.66 17.37 -11.85
C PRO A 140 -4.74 16.55 -12.57
N ASP A 141 -4.91 16.78 -13.89
CA ASP A 141 -5.95 16.20 -14.72
C ASP A 141 -5.33 15.47 -15.93
N PRO A 142 -4.70 14.29 -15.72
CA PRO A 142 -4.11 13.53 -16.81
C PRO A 142 -5.19 12.91 -17.70
N ILE A 143 -4.96 12.88 -19.03
CA ILE A 143 -5.79 12.14 -19.98
C ILE A 143 -5.34 10.70 -20.13
N LEU A 144 -4.03 10.43 -19.93
CA LEU A 144 -3.42 9.11 -19.98
C LEU A 144 -2.34 8.98 -18.90
N VAL A 145 -2.33 7.85 -18.21
CA VAL A 145 -1.29 7.48 -17.26
C VAL A 145 -0.75 6.09 -17.60
N THR A 146 0.56 5.92 -17.61
CA THR A 146 1.19 4.61 -17.64
C THR A 146 1.90 4.33 -16.33
N MET A 147 1.68 3.17 -15.72
CA MET A 147 2.36 2.74 -14.49
C MET A 147 2.98 1.37 -14.70
N GLN A 148 4.27 1.25 -14.49
CA GLN A 148 5.00 0.00 -14.49
C GLN A 148 5.58 -0.25 -13.11
N MET A 149 5.44 -1.49 -12.63
CA MET A 149 6.15 -2.01 -11.48
C MET A 149 6.66 -3.40 -11.80
N MET A 150 7.96 -3.51 -12.04
CA MET A 150 8.61 -4.77 -12.41
C MET A 150 9.69 -5.11 -11.39
N ASP A 151 9.43 -6.13 -10.60
CA ASP A 151 10.35 -6.64 -9.59
C ASP A 151 11.32 -7.68 -10.20
N ASN A 152 12.36 -8.01 -9.45
CA ASN A 152 13.14 -9.22 -9.73
C ASN A 152 12.28 -10.43 -9.43
N ARG A 153 12.57 -11.55 -10.11
CA ARG A 153 11.89 -12.81 -9.85
C ARG A 153 11.87 -13.14 -8.36
N TRP A 154 10.67 -13.38 -7.85
CA TRP A 154 10.47 -13.85 -6.48
C TRP A 154 10.72 -15.36 -6.39
N PRO A 155 11.43 -15.83 -5.35
CA PRO A 155 11.55 -17.26 -5.09
C PRO A 155 10.19 -17.91 -4.84
N ASP A 156 10.02 -19.14 -5.35
CA ASP A 156 8.75 -19.87 -5.20
C ASP A 156 8.47 -20.25 -3.72
N ASP A 157 9.51 -20.37 -2.90
CA ASP A 157 9.44 -20.64 -1.44
C ASP A 157 9.27 -19.39 -0.58
N LEU A 158 9.22 -18.19 -1.19
CA LEU A 158 8.90 -16.97 -0.47
C LEU A 158 7.43 -17.01 -0.02
N TRP A 159 7.16 -16.72 1.25
CA TRP A 159 5.79 -16.71 1.79
C TRP A 159 4.82 -15.84 0.97
N ALA A 160 5.32 -14.74 0.41
CA ALA A 160 4.52 -13.82 -0.40
C ALA A 160 4.21 -14.38 -1.82
N SER A 161 4.92 -15.42 -2.28
CA SER A 161 4.64 -16.16 -3.52
C SER A 161 3.59 -17.25 -3.34
N ASP A 162 3.26 -17.62 -2.11
CA ASP A 162 2.19 -18.55 -1.79
C ASP A 162 0.81 -17.94 -2.06
N PRO A 163 -0.11 -18.63 -2.78
CA PRO A 163 -1.40 -18.06 -3.13
C PRO A 163 -2.33 -17.80 -1.94
N VAL A 164 -2.10 -18.47 -0.81
CA VAL A 164 -2.97 -18.36 0.39
C VAL A 164 -2.46 -17.29 1.34
N THR A 165 -1.16 -17.27 1.62
CA THR A 165 -0.58 -16.37 2.64
C THR A 165 -0.13 -15.03 2.06
N GLY A 166 0.24 -14.98 0.78
CA GLY A 166 0.83 -13.80 0.12
C GLY A 166 0.10 -13.31 -1.12
N GLY A 167 -0.52 -14.19 -1.88
CA GLY A 167 -1.24 -13.87 -3.12
C GLY A 167 -0.35 -13.64 -4.35
N GLY A 168 0.97 -13.78 -4.23
CA GLY A 168 1.94 -13.58 -5.30
C GLY A 168 2.36 -12.12 -5.53
N ASN A 169 3.37 -11.92 -6.37
CA ASN A 169 3.91 -10.59 -6.68
C ASN A 169 2.84 -9.62 -7.19
N VAL A 170 2.03 -10.07 -8.15
CA VAL A 170 1.03 -9.19 -8.80
C VAL A 170 0.00 -8.66 -7.80
N LEU A 171 -0.46 -9.45 -6.82
CA LEU A 171 -1.34 -8.93 -5.78
C LEU A 171 -0.57 -8.09 -4.75
N SER A 172 0.50 -8.66 -4.20
CA SER A 172 1.28 -8.03 -3.13
C SER A 172 1.89 -6.68 -3.50
N GLN A 173 2.42 -6.56 -4.72
CA GLN A 173 3.05 -5.32 -5.19
C GLN A 173 2.11 -4.52 -6.10
N GLY A 174 1.21 -5.19 -6.81
CA GLY A 174 0.25 -4.55 -7.70
C GLY A 174 -0.73 -3.64 -6.98
N CYS A 175 -1.08 -3.91 -5.72
CA CYS A 175 -1.88 -2.98 -4.92
C CYS A 175 -1.20 -1.61 -4.77
N HIS A 176 0.14 -1.52 -4.64
CA HIS A 176 0.87 -0.26 -4.65
C HIS A 176 0.74 0.49 -5.97
N SER A 177 0.98 -0.20 -7.09
CA SER A 177 0.94 0.42 -8.42
C SER A 177 -0.48 0.80 -8.85
N CYS A 178 -1.49 0.00 -8.48
CA CYS A 178 -2.91 0.33 -8.69
C CYS A 178 -3.33 1.53 -7.83
N ASP A 179 -2.88 1.59 -6.57
CA ASP A 179 -3.12 2.73 -5.69
C ASP A 179 -2.56 4.04 -6.27
N ILE A 180 -1.30 4.03 -6.71
CA ILE A 180 -0.68 5.22 -7.33
C ILE A 180 -1.38 5.59 -8.64
N LEU A 181 -1.72 4.61 -9.48
CA LEU A 181 -2.44 4.86 -10.72
C LEU A 181 -3.78 5.56 -10.46
N ARG A 182 -4.57 5.07 -9.49
CA ARG A 182 -5.82 5.71 -9.05
C ARG A 182 -5.58 7.10 -8.45
N PHE A 183 -4.57 7.24 -7.59
CA PHE A 183 -4.22 8.49 -6.93
C PHE A 183 -3.89 9.60 -7.93
N VAL A 184 -3.04 9.32 -8.94
CA VAL A 184 -2.65 10.32 -9.94
C VAL A 184 -3.75 10.57 -10.97
N ALA A 185 -4.56 9.55 -11.32
CA ALA A 185 -5.75 9.73 -12.17
C ALA A 185 -6.80 10.62 -11.50
N GLY A 186 -6.83 10.68 -10.17
CA GLY A 186 -7.74 11.53 -9.39
C GLY A 186 -9.21 11.10 -9.49
N SER A 187 -9.47 9.81 -9.82
CA SER A 187 -10.81 9.27 -10.06
C SER A 187 -10.83 7.78 -9.85
N ASP A 188 -12.01 7.19 -9.64
CA ASP A 188 -12.18 5.76 -9.49
C ASP A 188 -12.22 5.03 -10.84
N PRO A 189 -11.65 3.82 -10.93
CA PRO A 189 -11.69 3.01 -12.15
C PRO A 189 -13.08 2.41 -12.35
N VAL A 190 -13.58 2.49 -13.60
CA VAL A 190 -14.89 1.94 -14.00
C VAL A 190 -14.76 0.49 -14.43
N GLU A 191 -13.74 0.20 -15.24
CA GLU A 191 -13.52 -1.14 -15.80
C GLU A 191 -12.04 -1.39 -16.07
N VAL A 192 -11.66 -2.67 -16.14
CA VAL A 192 -10.31 -3.15 -16.45
C VAL A 192 -10.35 -4.26 -17.51
N TYR A 193 -9.39 -4.24 -18.44
CA TYR A 193 -9.06 -5.36 -19.33
C TYR A 193 -7.60 -5.74 -19.16
N ALA A 194 -7.34 -7.04 -19.01
CA ALA A 194 -5.99 -7.54 -18.69
C ALA A 194 -5.54 -8.68 -19.61
N ALA A 195 -4.23 -8.78 -19.81
CA ALA A 195 -3.53 -9.88 -20.45
C ALA A 195 -2.29 -10.26 -19.64
N GLY A 196 -2.05 -11.54 -19.45
CA GLY A 196 -0.95 -12.07 -18.65
C GLY A 196 -1.17 -13.52 -18.26
N ALA A 197 -0.27 -14.09 -17.48
CA ALA A 197 -0.38 -15.48 -17.04
C ALA A 197 0.56 -15.77 -15.86
N ASN A 198 0.54 -17.02 -15.41
CA ASN A 198 1.69 -17.65 -14.77
C ASN A 198 2.64 -18.12 -15.87
N PHE A 199 3.80 -17.49 -15.99
CA PHE A 199 4.79 -17.82 -17.03
C PHE A 199 5.86 -18.79 -16.52
N TYR A 200 6.18 -18.78 -15.23
CA TYR A 200 7.31 -19.56 -14.71
C TYR A 200 7.27 -19.91 -13.22
N THR A 201 6.32 -19.41 -12.43
CA THR A 201 6.26 -19.80 -11.01
C THR A 201 5.60 -21.17 -10.84
N SER A 202 6.09 -21.98 -9.91
CA SER A 202 5.47 -23.28 -9.57
C SER A 202 4.26 -23.15 -8.64
N THR A 203 4.03 -21.95 -8.07
CA THR A 203 2.96 -21.69 -7.10
C THR A 203 1.58 -21.53 -7.72
N GLY A 204 1.51 -21.38 -9.05
CA GLY A 204 0.25 -21.20 -9.80
C GLY A 204 -0.33 -19.80 -9.78
N VAL A 205 0.29 -18.82 -9.07
CA VAL A 205 -0.12 -17.43 -9.11
C VAL A 205 0.20 -16.77 -10.44
N VAL A 206 -0.54 -15.74 -10.83
CA VAL A 206 -0.16 -14.88 -11.96
C VAL A 206 1.10 -14.12 -11.57
N ASP A 207 2.17 -14.29 -12.34
CA ASP A 207 3.47 -13.67 -12.04
C ASP A 207 3.74 -12.41 -12.87
N ASN A 208 3.19 -12.31 -14.09
CA ASN A 208 3.35 -11.13 -14.93
C ASN A 208 2.06 -10.82 -15.71
N MET A 209 1.71 -9.55 -15.79
CA MET A 209 0.54 -9.10 -16.53
C MET A 209 0.63 -7.63 -16.95
N CYS A 210 -0.18 -7.26 -17.93
CA CYS A 210 -0.51 -5.88 -18.24
C CYS A 210 -2.03 -5.71 -18.27
N ALA A 211 -2.49 -4.49 -17.95
CA ALA A 211 -3.89 -4.16 -17.96
C ALA A 211 -4.12 -2.70 -18.37
N THR A 212 -5.34 -2.42 -18.84
CA THR A 212 -5.83 -1.07 -19.09
C THR A 212 -7.04 -0.80 -18.22
N PHE A 213 -7.06 0.38 -17.59
CA PHE A 213 -8.17 0.88 -16.78
C PHE A 213 -8.84 2.06 -17.48
N ARG A 214 -10.16 2.14 -17.40
CA ARG A 214 -10.93 3.34 -17.73
C ARG A 214 -11.44 3.94 -16.43
N PHE A 215 -11.19 5.23 -16.21
CA PHE A 215 -11.61 5.96 -15.01
C PHE A 215 -12.89 6.76 -15.26
N GLU A 216 -13.64 7.10 -14.19
CA GLU A 216 -14.92 7.83 -14.28
C GLU A 216 -14.75 9.21 -14.92
N ASN A 217 -13.64 9.90 -14.66
CA ASN A 217 -13.33 11.21 -15.24
C ASN A 217 -12.87 11.16 -16.73
N GLY A 218 -12.81 9.96 -17.32
CA GLY A 218 -12.37 9.75 -18.71
C GLY A 218 -10.87 9.48 -18.87
N THR A 219 -10.06 9.56 -17.82
CA THR A 219 -8.64 9.17 -17.85
C THR A 219 -8.52 7.70 -18.25
N ALA A 220 -7.54 7.39 -19.12
CA ALA A 220 -7.14 6.02 -19.42
C ALA A 220 -5.85 5.67 -18.67
N GLY A 221 -5.81 4.49 -18.04
CA GLY A 221 -4.64 3.98 -17.33
C GLY A 221 -4.06 2.74 -17.99
N SER A 222 -2.75 2.67 -18.15
CA SER A 222 -2.03 1.45 -18.52
C SER A 222 -1.18 0.96 -17.35
N TRP A 223 -1.27 -0.32 -17.03
CA TRP A 223 -0.60 -0.93 -15.91
C TRP A 223 0.20 -2.16 -16.34
N VAL A 224 1.48 -2.22 -15.97
CA VAL A 224 2.37 -3.36 -16.18
C VAL A 224 2.92 -3.79 -14.84
N GLN A 225 2.69 -5.04 -14.46
CA GLN A 225 3.04 -5.57 -13.14
C GLN A 225 3.62 -6.98 -13.26
N GLY A 226 4.68 -7.22 -12.50
CA GLY A 226 5.26 -8.55 -12.39
C GLY A 226 6.65 -8.56 -11.78
N ASP A 227 7.34 -9.69 -11.94
CA ASP A 227 8.68 -9.93 -11.41
C ASP A 227 9.67 -10.48 -12.46
N ALA A 228 9.40 -10.21 -13.75
CA ALA A 228 10.30 -10.56 -14.85
C ALA A 228 11.46 -9.59 -15.07
N ASN A 229 11.74 -8.67 -14.13
CA ASN A 229 12.83 -7.72 -14.25
C ASN A 229 14.19 -8.36 -13.98
N CYS A 230 15.21 -7.84 -14.66
CA CYS A 230 16.62 -8.23 -14.49
C CYS A 230 17.46 -6.97 -14.33
N PRO A 231 17.90 -6.60 -13.10
CA PRO A 231 18.77 -5.45 -12.91
C PRO A 231 20.11 -5.61 -13.65
N PRO A 232 20.76 -4.53 -14.09
CA PRO A 232 20.40 -3.12 -13.86
C PRO A 232 19.51 -2.50 -14.96
N LEU A 233 18.91 -3.28 -15.85
CA LEU A 233 18.34 -2.80 -17.11
C LEU A 233 17.08 -1.95 -16.97
N THR A 234 16.25 -2.20 -15.93
CA THR A 234 14.96 -1.52 -15.77
C THR A 234 14.74 -1.09 -14.32
N SER A 235 14.31 0.15 -14.14
CA SER A 235 13.86 0.61 -12.81
C SER A 235 12.65 -0.20 -12.35
N LYS A 236 12.60 -0.52 -11.06
CA LYS A 236 11.44 -1.23 -10.46
C LYS A 236 10.14 -0.48 -10.71
N PHE A 237 10.13 0.85 -10.51
CA PHE A 237 8.99 1.72 -10.70
C PHE A 237 9.25 2.70 -11.83
N PHE A 238 8.25 2.84 -12.72
CA PHE A 238 8.28 3.80 -13.81
C PHE A 238 6.85 4.28 -14.08
N MET A 239 6.67 5.59 -14.24
CA MET A 239 5.35 6.17 -14.51
C MET A 239 5.47 7.32 -15.51
N GLN A 240 4.46 7.45 -16.37
CA GLN A 240 4.30 8.61 -17.23
C GLN A 240 2.89 9.16 -17.10
N MET A 241 2.75 10.47 -17.19
CA MET A 241 1.47 11.17 -17.22
C MET A 241 1.42 12.11 -18.42
N PHE A 242 0.29 12.13 -19.10
CA PHE A 242 0.06 12.93 -20.30
C PHE A 242 -1.22 13.75 -20.13
N ALA A 243 -1.13 15.03 -20.49
CA ALA A 243 -2.25 15.95 -20.61
C ALA A 243 -2.09 16.77 -21.89
N GLU A 244 -3.07 17.61 -22.24
CA GLU A 244 -2.95 18.46 -23.42
C GLU A 244 -1.69 19.34 -23.31
N ASN A 245 -0.77 19.21 -24.29
CA ASN A 245 0.48 19.98 -24.40
C ASN A 245 1.46 19.81 -23.21
N ARG A 246 1.25 18.85 -22.31
CA ARG A 246 2.08 18.55 -21.15
C ARG A 246 2.31 17.06 -20.99
N SER A 247 3.52 16.69 -20.60
CA SER A 247 3.83 15.31 -20.22
C SER A 247 4.88 15.27 -19.12
N LEU A 248 4.90 14.21 -18.36
CA LEU A 248 5.99 13.95 -17.43
C LEU A 248 6.34 12.47 -17.37
N THR A 249 7.56 12.21 -16.96
CA THR A 249 8.09 10.87 -16.71
C THR A 249 8.67 10.83 -15.30
N LEU A 250 8.27 9.83 -14.51
CA LEU A 250 8.88 9.45 -13.25
C LEU A 250 9.70 8.18 -13.43
N SER A 251 10.97 8.23 -13.07
CA SER A 251 11.95 7.14 -13.19
C SER A 251 12.75 7.00 -11.90
N GLN A 252 13.79 6.16 -11.88
CA GLN A 252 14.66 5.93 -10.73
C GLN A 252 13.85 5.65 -9.44
N ARG A 253 12.95 4.66 -9.51
CA ARG A 253 12.02 4.31 -8.41
C ARG A 253 11.07 5.44 -8.04
N LEU A 254 10.65 6.26 -9.01
CA LEU A 254 9.81 7.47 -8.88
C LEU A 254 10.51 8.65 -8.17
N CYS A 255 11.83 8.65 -8.05
CA CYS A 255 12.59 9.72 -7.40
C CYS A 255 13.11 10.77 -8.38
N SER A 256 13.08 10.53 -9.70
CA SER A 256 13.45 11.51 -10.73
C SER A 256 12.25 11.82 -11.61
N LEU A 257 11.91 13.10 -11.77
CA LEU A 257 10.79 13.59 -12.56
C LEU A 257 11.28 14.51 -13.67
N THR A 258 10.99 14.16 -14.93
CA THR A 258 11.17 15.04 -16.07
C THR A 258 9.81 15.52 -16.57
N TYR A 259 9.62 16.83 -16.63
CA TYR A 259 8.39 17.48 -17.08
C TYR A 259 8.61 18.25 -18.37
N ASN A 260 7.72 18.09 -19.34
CA ASN A 260 7.71 18.77 -20.62
C ASN A 260 6.40 19.54 -20.81
N GLU A 261 6.50 20.73 -21.36
CA GLU A 261 5.38 21.58 -21.73
C GLU A 261 5.66 22.19 -23.10
N ALA A 262 4.67 22.20 -24.00
CA ALA A 262 4.84 22.69 -25.36
C ALA A 262 5.40 24.14 -25.40
N GLY A 263 6.45 24.33 -26.16
CA GLY A 263 7.12 25.64 -26.29
C GLY A 263 8.01 26.06 -25.12
N LYS A 264 8.24 25.16 -24.14
CA LYS A 264 9.15 25.39 -23.00
C LYS A 264 10.28 24.36 -22.97
N GLU A 265 11.41 24.73 -22.36
CA GLU A 265 12.49 23.78 -22.10
C GLU A 265 12.05 22.74 -21.07
N PRO A 266 12.49 21.47 -21.21
CA PRO A 266 12.25 20.43 -20.23
C PRO A 266 12.77 20.80 -18.84
N ARG A 267 12.04 20.42 -17.78
CA ARG A 267 12.45 20.62 -16.39
C ARG A 267 12.60 19.27 -15.70
N THR A 268 13.71 19.09 -15.00
CA THR A 268 13.98 17.88 -14.21
C THR A 268 13.99 18.23 -12.72
N PHE A 269 13.41 17.35 -11.92
CA PHE A 269 13.35 17.44 -10.46
C PHE A 269 13.83 16.11 -9.89
N GLU A 270 14.58 16.18 -8.80
CA GLU A 270 15.09 15.01 -8.08
C GLU A 270 14.51 14.99 -6.67
N GLY A 271 14.19 13.82 -6.19
CA GLY A 271 13.61 13.58 -4.90
C GLY A 271 14.16 12.34 -4.22
N THR A 272 13.48 11.88 -3.20
CA THR A 272 13.91 10.76 -2.36
C THR A 272 12.81 9.73 -2.16
N GLU A 273 13.19 8.48 -1.85
CA GLU A 273 12.28 7.37 -1.53
C GLU A 273 12.03 7.34 -0.01
N THR A 274 11.38 8.38 0.55
CA THR A 274 11.25 8.61 2.00
C THR A 274 9.88 8.29 2.59
N GLY A 275 8.93 7.87 1.80
CA GLY A 275 7.50 7.75 2.15
C GLY A 275 7.16 7.05 3.47
N PHE A 276 8.03 6.19 4.02
CA PHE A 276 7.78 5.53 5.30
C PHE A 276 7.73 6.49 6.49
N VAL A 277 8.60 7.49 6.52
CA VAL A 277 8.60 8.49 7.60
C VAL A 277 7.38 9.39 7.49
N GLU A 278 7.09 9.84 6.27
CA GLU A 278 5.98 10.74 5.97
C GLU A 278 4.62 10.08 6.23
N GLU A 279 4.42 8.81 5.84
CA GLU A 279 3.16 8.10 6.10
C GLU A 279 2.94 7.85 7.59
N ASN A 280 3.99 7.47 8.35
CA ASN A 280 3.88 7.29 9.79
C ASN A 280 3.57 8.62 10.49
N ARG A 281 4.23 9.72 10.09
CA ARG A 281 3.94 11.07 10.59
C ARG A 281 2.50 11.49 10.27
N ALA A 282 2.02 11.22 9.05
CA ALA A 282 0.64 11.51 8.66
C ALA A 282 -0.38 10.74 9.51
N PHE A 283 -0.10 9.48 9.84
CA PHE A 283 -0.96 8.71 10.75
C PHE A 283 -1.01 9.34 12.14
N VAL A 284 0.15 9.69 12.73
CA VAL A 284 0.20 10.36 14.03
C VAL A 284 -0.50 11.72 13.99
N ASP A 285 -0.36 12.48 12.91
CA ASP A 285 -1.07 13.76 12.69
C ASP A 285 -2.60 13.57 12.75
N CYS A 286 -3.12 12.50 12.11
CA CYS A 286 -4.55 12.18 12.17
C CYS A 286 -5.02 11.89 13.60
N LEU A 287 -4.20 11.18 14.40
CA LEU A 287 -4.53 10.91 15.80
C LEU A 287 -4.53 12.19 16.65
N VAL A 288 -3.53 13.05 16.46
CA VAL A 288 -3.40 14.33 17.20
C VAL A 288 -4.55 15.28 16.88
N ARG A 289 -4.97 15.37 15.61
CA ARG A 289 -6.02 16.29 15.14
C ARG A 289 -7.42 15.71 15.23
N ASP A 290 -7.53 14.43 15.57
CA ASP A 290 -8.77 13.66 15.53
C ASP A 290 -9.45 13.67 14.15
N GLU A 291 -8.63 13.61 13.07
CA GLU A 291 -9.07 13.59 11.67
C GLU A 291 -8.98 12.17 11.09
N ASN A 292 -9.78 11.89 10.04
CA ASN A 292 -9.65 10.64 9.32
C ASN A 292 -8.38 10.65 8.45
N PRO A 293 -7.68 9.51 8.33
CA PRO A 293 -6.55 9.38 7.42
C PRO A 293 -6.94 9.64 5.97
N SER A 294 -6.02 10.26 5.21
CA SER A 294 -6.20 10.48 3.77
C SER A 294 -6.06 9.20 2.92
N ILE A 295 -5.58 8.13 3.53
CA ILE A 295 -5.45 6.80 2.93
C ILE A 295 -6.13 5.82 3.88
N ASP A 296 -7.40 5.57 3.67
CA ASP A 296 -8.22 4.76 4.57
C ASP A 296 -8.50 3.34 4.02
N HIS A 297 -9.44 2.65 4.64
CA HIS A 297 -9.86 1.31 4.22
C HIS A 297 -10.52 1.27 2.84
N VAL A 298 -11.09 2.38 2.36
CA VAL A 298 -11.66 2.46 1.01
C VAL A 298 -10.55 2.46 -0.03
N ASP A 299 -9.46 3.19 0.21
CA ASP A 299 -8.28 3.15 -0.66
C ASP A 299 -7.67 1.74 -0.70
N GLY A 300 -7.56 1.09 0.47
CA GLY A 300 -7.08 -0.30 0.56
C GLY A 300 -7.95 -1.29 -0.21
N LEU A 301 -9.27 -1.18 -0.05
CA LEU A 301 -10.24 -1.98 -0.79
C LEU A 301 -10.12 -1.75 -2.30
N MET A 302 -10.06 -0.48 -2.75
CA MET A 302 -9.96 -0.15 -4.18
C MET A 302 -8.68 -0.68 -4.81
N ALA A 303 -7.54 -0.53 -4.13
CA ALA A 303 -6.27 -1.05 -4.63
C ALA A 303 -6.29 -2.58 -4.79
N THR A 304 -6.83 -3.30 -3.80
CA THR A 304 -7.02 -4.76 -3.87
C THR A 304 -8.00 -5.14 -4.97
N LEU A 305 -9.15 -4.47 -5.05
CA LEU A 305 -10.20 -4.73 -6.04
C LEU A 305 -9.70 -4.53 -7.48
N MET A 306 -8.91 -3.49 -7.76
CA MET A 306 -8.31 -3.26 -9.08
C MET A 306 -7.49 -4.47 -9.54
N VAL A 307 -6.66 -5.04 -8.67
CA VAL A 307 -5.85 -6.22 -8.98
C VAL A 307 -6.74 -7.45 -9.18
N LEU A 308 -7.70 -7.70 -8.29
CA LEU A 308 -8.58 -8.87 -8.37
C LEU A 308 -9.47 -8.84 -9.61
N GLN A 309 -9.96 -7.67 -10.01
CA GLN A 309 -10.74 -7.53 -11.25
C GLN A 309 -9.86 -7.69 -12.50
N ALA A 310 -8.59 -7.30 -12.45
CA ALA A 310 -7.65 -7.63 -13.52
C ALA A 310 -7.44 -9.16 -13.62
N PHE A 311 -7.36 -9.90 -12.49
CA PHE A 311 -7.35 -11.37 -12.52
C PHE A 311 -8.65 -11.96 -13.07
N ASN A 312 -9.80 -11.38 -12.75
CA ASN A 312 -11.08 -11.80 -13.32
C ASN A 312 -11.11 -11.58 -14.84
N SER A 313 -10.57 -10.44 -15.32
CA SER A 313 -10.44 -10.16 -16.76
C SER A 313 -9.54 -11.17 -17.47
N LEU A 314 -8.42 -11.60 -16.85
CA LEU A 314 -7.58 -12.68 -17.39
C LEU A 314 -8.37 -13.99 -17.56
N LYS A 315 -9.21 -14.33 -16.59
CA LYS A 315 -10.00 -15.57 -16.60
C LYS A 315 -11.14 -15.51 -17.62
N SER A 316 -11.85 -14.39 -17.72
CA SER A 316 -13.02 -14.21 -18.59
C SER A 316 -12.64 -13.87 -20.02
N GLY A 317 -11.44 -13.32 -20.26
CA GLY A 317 -11.01 -12.76 -21.54
C GLY A 317 -11.79 -11.51 -21.95
N LYS A 318 -12.44 -10.82 -21.01
CA LYS A 318 -13.31 -9.66 -21.23
C LYS A 318 -12.98 -8.51 -20.28
N PRO A 319 -13.40 -7.26 -20.59
CA PRO A 319 -13.40 -6.20 -19.60
C PRO A 319 -14.27 -6.56 -18.39
N GLU A 320 -13.78 -6.24 -17.20
CA GLU A 320 -14.48 -6.48 -15.93
C GLU A 320 -14.78 -5.15 -15.22
N PRO A 321 -15.96 -5.00 -14.61
CA PRO A 321 -16.29 -3.79 -13.85
C PRO A 321 -15.44 -3.71 -12.57
N VAL A 322 -15.07 -2.49 -12.15
CA VAL A 322 -14.34 -2.25 -10.89
C VAL A 322 -15.25 -1.52 -9.90
N ALA A 323 -15.54 -0.25 -10.10
CA ALA A 323 -16.29 0.56 -9.12
C ALA A 323 -17.75 0.11 -8.91
N ALA A 324 -18.36 -0.59 -9.86
CA ALA A 324 -19.72 -1.08 -9.69
C ALA A 324 -19.88 -2.09 -8.55
N ILE A 325 -18.83 -2.84 -8.23
CA ILE A 325 -18.83 -3.84 -7.14
C ILE A 325 -18.93 -3.20 -5.76
N LEU A 326 -18.62 -1.92 -5.63
CA LEU A 326 -18.72 -1.21 -4.34
C LEU A 326 -20.15 -0.79 -4.01
N LYS A 327 -21.08 -0.85 -4.97
CA LYS A 327 -22.47 -0.40 -4.81
C LYS A 327 -23.41 -1.52 -4.35
N ASP A 328 -22.92 -2.75 -4.35
CA ASP A 328 -23.63 -3.95 -3.86
C ASP A 328 -23.12 -4.32 -2.44
#